data_e32cdd8156f442c53162376dfccf24a5
#
_entry.id   e32cdd8156f442c53162376dfccf24a5
#
_cell.length_a   1.000
_cell.length_b   1.000
_cell.length_c   1.000
_cell.angle_alpha   90.00
_cell.angle_beta   90.00
_cell.angle_gamma   90.00
#
_symmetry.space_group_name_H-M   'P 1'
#
loop_
_entity.id
_entity.type
_entity.pdbx_description
1 polymer ?
#
loop_
_entity_poly.entity_id
_entity_poly.type
_entity_poly.pdbx_seq_one_letter_code
_entity_poly.pdbx_strand_id
1 'polypeptide(L)'
;MGRLDSDLMYDIVMKWSWGNSESTSIYHDPETRKNSISFRSNMARLAEKLIDEGKNKKAKEVLDLAVQKMPLDYFGYYSLVVPMIDTYYRLGAVESAQQLAVKVGEKYRDEMEYFSSLKPSEQYLLGEEIITQAERYRTLMEAVLVNEDKILLAKSLNQFIEAITPFVNLYGEYDFYTSLSMFVEGYYLAGEQVKAKNLIEDIVQQYEGRFAMIANFSQNDQQLVFDRIKEEILDFQQMIHLVKNFDQDLADSLQLRFDKSMSQFKLDEKDD
;
A
#
# COMPACT_ATOMS: atom_id res chain seq x y z
N MET A 1 17.45 9.23 -20.36
CA MET A 1 16.01 9.37 -20.62
C MET A 1 15.80 10.47 -21.64
N GLY A 2 15.00 10.23 -22.70
CA GLY A 2 14.68 11.25 -23.70
C GLY A 2 13.86 12.38 -23.07
N ARG A 3 14.02 13.60 -23.60
CA ARG A 3 13.24 14.78 -23.17
C ARG A 3 11.80 14.62 -23.66
N LEU A 4 10.82 14.65 -22.74
CA LEU A 4 9.40 14.62 -23.07
C LEU A 4 8.93 16.04 -23.38
N ASP A 5 8.45 16.28 -24.61
CA ASP A 5 7.72 17.50 -24.97
C ASP A 5 6.25 17.29 -24.61
N SER A 6 5.83 17.89 -23.50
CA SER A 6 4.49 17.67 -22.94
C SER A 6 3.35 18.20 -23.81
N ASP A 7 3.57 19.34 -24.51
CA ASP A 7 2.54 19.92 -25.38
C ASP A 7 2.34 19.08 -26.63
N LEU A 8 3.45 18.68 -27.26
CA LEU A 8 3.38 17.80 -28.43
C LEU A 8 2.74 16.46 -28.11
N MET A 9 3.14 15.85 -26.97
CA MET A 9 2.59 14.57 -26.54
C MET A 9 1.11 14.68 -26.19
N TYR A 10 0.70 15.76 -25.51
CA TYR A 10 -0.72 16.03 -25.23
C TYR A 10 -1.52 16.12 -26.53
N ASP A 11 -1.06 16.91 -27.50
CA ASP A 11 -1.75 17.09 -28.78
C ASP A 11 -1.88 15.78 -29.57
N ILE A 12 -0.88 14.89 -29.48
CA ILE A 12 -0.90 13.56 -30.09
C ILE A 12 -1.92 12.67 -29.39
N VAL A 13 -1.84 12.57 -28.04
CA VAL A 13 -2.70 11.68 -27.25
C VAL A 13 -4.18 12.04 -27.39
N MET A 14 -4.50 13.34 -27.38
CA MET A 14 -5.87 13.82 -27.51
C MET A 14 -6.47 13.58 -28.93
N LYS A 15 -5.64 13.30 -29.92
CA LYS A 15 -6.07 12.98 -31.29
C LYS A 15 -6.09 11.48 -31.61
N TRP A 16 -5.69 10.63 -30.66
CA TRP A 16 -5.70 9.18 -30.91
C TRP A 16 -7.11 8.66 -31.22
N SER A 17 -7.17 7.77 -32.20
CA SER A 17 -8.39 6.99 -32.45
C SER A 17 -8.40 5.75 -31.55
N TRP A 18 -9.34 5.67 -30.65
CA TRP A 18 -9.44 4.60 -29.65
C TRP A 18 -10.32 3.42 -30.12
N GLY A 19 -10.95 3.50 -31.29
CA GLY A 19 -11.71 2.40 -31.89
C GLY A 19 -12.85 1.86 -30.99
N ASN A 20 -13.47 2.73 -30.17
CA ASN A 20 -14.46 2.36 -29.15
C ASN A 20 -13.93 1.37 -28.12
N SER A 21 -12.65 1.50 -27.73
CA SER A 21 -12.00 0.60 -26.77
C SER A 21 -12.76 0.45 -25.44
N GLU A 22 -13.53 1.45 -25.05
CA GLU A 22 -14.38 1.46 -23.86
C GLU A 22 -15.66 0.62 -23.99
N SER A 23 -16.01 0.18 -25.18
CA SER A 23 -17.25 -0.56 -25.41
C SER A 23 -17.12 -2.03 -25.00
N THR A 24 -18.02 -2.50 -24.14
CA THR A 24 -18.12 -3.91 -23.74
C THR A 24 -18.58 -4.84 -24.88
N SER A 25 -19.09 -4.28 -26.00
CA SER A 25 -19.46 -5.05 -27.18
C SER A 25 -18.26 -5.46 -28.05
N ILE A 26 -17.09 -4.86 -27.81
CA ILE A 26 -15.86 -5.17 -28.54
C ILE A 26 -15.02 -6.11 -27.71
N TYR A 27 -14.75 -7.30 -28.24
CA TYR A 27 -13.82 -8.22 -27.59
C TYR A 27 -12.37 -7.78 -27.82
N HIS A 28 -11.65 -7.53 -26.72
CA HIS A 28 -10.21 -7.37 -26.72
C HIS A 28 -9.56 -8.67 -26.23
N ASP A 29 -8.77 -9.28 -27.09
CA ASP A 29 -7.96 -10.45 -26.69
C ASP A 29 -6.90 -10.04 -25.63
N PRO A 30 -6.31 -11.02 -24.92
CA PRO A 30 -5.34 -10.73 -23.87
C PRO A 30 -4.15 -9.89 -24.34
N GLU A 31 -3.66 -10.06 -25.58
CA GLU A 31 -2.53 -9.29 -26.10
C GLU A 31 -2.93 -7.83 -26.36
N THR A 32 -4.12 -7.60 -26.92
CA THR A 32 -4.67 -6.24 -27.09
C THR A 32 -4.83 -5.55 -25.72
N ARG A 33 -5.32 -6.26 -24.70
CA ARG A 33 -5.44 -5.71 -23.35
C ARG A 33 -4.09 -5.34 -22.72
N LYS A 34 -3.01 -6.08 -23.02
CA LYS A 34 -1.65 -5.74 -22.58
C LYS A 34 -1.18 -4.38 -23.07
N ASN A 35 -1.67 -3.88 -24.19
CA ASN A 35 -1.32 -2.55 -24.68
C ASN A 35 -1.73 -1.44 -23.68
N SER A 36 -2.77 -1.68 -22.86
CA SER A 36 -3.15 -0.74 -21.79
C SER A 36 -2.04 -0.46 -20.79
N ILE A 37 -1.11 -1.40 -20.60
CA ILE A 37 0.07 -1.24 -19.73
C ILE A 37 0.87 -0.02 -20.18
N SER A 38 1.30 -0.03 -21.45
CA SER A 38 2.11 1.06 -22.00
C SER A 38 1.32 2.36 -22.11
N PHE A 39 0.05 2.30 -22.51
CA PHE A 39 -0.78 3.51 -22.62
C PHE A 39 -1.02 4.17 -21.28
N ARG A 40 -1.45 3.42 -20.26
CA ARG A 40 -1.68 3.96 -18.90
C ARG A 40 -0.40 4.54 -18.31
N SER A 41 0.73 3.81 -18.38
CA SER A 41 2.01 4.28 -17.86
C SER A 41 2.48 5.56 -18.56
N ASN A 42 2.36 5.64 -19.88
CA ASN A 42 2.77 6.83 -20.61
C ASN A 42 1.84 8.02 -20.35
N MET A 43 0.52 7.79 -20.23
CA MET A 43 -0.44 8.85 -19.94
C MET A 43 -0.30 9.36 -18.50
N ALA A 44 -0.04 8.48 -17.52
CA ALA A 44 0.27 8.89 -16.15
C ALA A 44 1.53 9.79 -16.11
N ARG A 45 2.63 9.36 -16.75
CA ARG A 45 3.87 10.15 -16.84
C ARG A 45 3.68 11.48 -17.57
N LEU A 46 2.84 11.51 -18.61
CA LEU A 46 2.50 12.77 -19.30
C LEU A 46 1.73 13.71 -18.37
N ALA A 47 0.74 13.18 -17.63
CA ALA A 47 -0.02 13.97 -16.67
C ALA A 47 0.87 14.54 -15.57
N GLU A 48 1.77 13.74 -14.98
CA GLU A 48 2.76 14.21 -14.01
C GLU A 48 3.62 15.35 -14.57
N LYS A 49 4.13 15.19 -15.78
CA LYS A 49 4.95 16.22 -16.45
C LYS A 49 4.15 17.50 -16.70
N LEU A 50 2.88 17.38 -17.09
CA LEU A 50 1.99 18.53 -17.26
C LEU A 50 1.72 19.27 -15.95
N ILE A 51 1.59 18.54 -14.82
CA ILE A 51 1.48 19.13 -13.47
C ILE A 51 2.74 19.90 -13.12
N ASP A 52 3.92 19.31 -13.32
CA ASP A 52 5.21 19.95 -13.03
C ASP A 52 5.40 21.25 -13.83
N GLU A 53 4.74 21.37 -14.98
CA GLU A 53 4.71 22.56 -15.82
C GLU A 53 3.54 23.52 -15.54
N GLY A 54 2.71 23.23 -14.51
CA GLY A 54 1.55 24.04 -14.16
C GLY A 54 0.34 23.89 -15.09
N LYS A 55 0.35 22.90 -15.99
CA LYS A 55 -0.69 22.66 -17.00
C LYS A 55 -1.79 21.73 -16.47
N ASN A 56 -2.32 22.00 -15.27
CA ASN A 56 -3.20 21.11 -14.52
C ASN A 56 -4.46 20.68 -15.29
N LYS A 57 -5.06 21.57 -16.09
CA LYS A 57 -6.22 21.22 -16.91
C LYS A 57 -5.90 20.14 -17.94
N LYS A 58 -4.79 20.28 -18.67
CA LYS A 58 -4.33 19.29 -19.64
C LYS A 58 -4.00 17.94 -18.97
N ALA A 59 -3.38 17.98 -17.78
CA ALA A 59 -3.07 16.80 -17.00
C ALA A 59 -4.34 16.02 -16.65
N LYS A 60 -5.38 16.71 -16.14
CA LYS A 60 -6.66 16.09 -15.84
C LYS A 60 -7.32 15.49 -17.06
N GLU A 61 -7.34 16.19 -18.20
CA GLU A 61 -7.92 15.71 -19.45
C GLU A 61 -7.24 14.40 -19.94
N VAL A 62 -5.92 14.28 -19.78
CA VAL A 62 -5.17 13.05 -20.12
C VAL A 62 -5.56 11.90 -19.20
N LEU A 63 -5.67 12.14 -17.89
CA LEU A 63 -6.08 11.11 -16.93
C LEU A 63 -7.52 10.66 -17.17
N ASP A 64 -8.45 11.60 -17.33
CA ASP A 64 -9.86 11.30 -17.61
C ASP A 64 -10.00 10.46 -18.89
N LEU A 65 -9.24 10.80 -19.93
CA LEU A 65 -9.21 10.03 -21.19
C LEU A 65 -8.68 8.63 -20.96
N ALA A 66 -7.61 8.44 -20.18
CA ALA A 66 -7.06 7.13 -19.90
C ALA A 66 -8.05 6.22 -19.15
N VAL A 67 -8.71 6.75 -18.11
CA VAL A 67 -9.71 6.02 -17.31
C VAL A 67 -10.93 5.67 -18.17
N GLN A 68 -11.40 6.62 -19.00
CA GLN A 68 -12.54 6.42 -19.86
C GLN A 68 -12.28 5.38 -20.96
N LYS A 69 -11.11 5.47 -21.63
CA LYS A 69 -10.81 4.64 -22.81
C LYS A 69 -10.28 3.24 -22.48
N MET A 70 -9.84 3.06 -21.25
CA MET A 70 -9.34 1.78 -20.75
C MET A 70 -10.04 1.42 -19.42
N PRO A 71 -11.35 1.10 -19.43
CA PRO A 71 -12.08 0.73 -18.21
C PRO A 71 -11.42 -0.43 -17.48
N LEU A 72 -11.37 -0.35 -16.15
CA LEU A 72 -10.74 -1.36 -15.28
C LEU A 72 -11.34 -2.75 -15.43
N ASP A 73 -12.67 -2.83 -15.48
CA ASP A 73 -13.42 -4.09 -15.59
C ASP A 73 -13.07 -4.88 -16.85
N TYR A 74 -12.57 -4.20 -17.85
CA TYR A 74 -12.33 -4.79 -19.15
C TYR A 74 -10.84 -5.00 -19.46
N PHE A 75 -10.00 -4.03 -19.09
CA PHE A 75 -8.55 -4.10 -19.36
C PHE A 75 -7.75 -4.75 -18.24
N GLY A 76 -8.24 -4.76 -17.01
CA GLY A 76 -7.47 -5.26 -15.86
C GLY A 76 -6.25 -4.37 -15.53
N TYR A 77 -5.15 -5.00 -15.08
CA TYR A 77 -3.87 -4.36 -14.73
C TYR A 77 -4.03 -3.20 -13.74
N TYR A 78 -4.70 -3.46 -12.61
CA TYR A 78 -5.14 -2.47 -11.63
C TYR A 78 -3.98 -1.69 -10.99
N SER A 79 -2.83 -2.34 -10.74
CA SER A 79 -1.65 -1.69 -10.16
C SER A 79 -1.10 -0.51 -10.97
N LEU A 80 -1.35 -0.50 -12.28
CA LEU A 80 -0.92 0.59 -13.17
C LEU A 80 -1.81 1.84 -13.05
N VAL A 81 -2.89 1.74 -12.29
CA VAL A 81 -3.83 2.85 -12.08
C VAL A 81 -3.52 3.60 -10.79
N VAL A 82 -2.81 2.97 -9.85
CA VAL A 82 -2.43 3.61 -8.57
C VAL A 82 -1.67 4.93 -8.75
N PRO A 83 -0.67 5.04 -9.66
CA PRO A 83 -0.03 6.32 -9.93
C PRO A 83 -0.99 7.40 -10.48
N MET A 84 -2.05 6.99 -11.18
CA MET A 84 -3.07 7.93 -11.67
C MET A 84 -3.93 8.46 -10.52
N ILE A 85 -4.22 7.62 -9.50
CA ILE A 85 -4.93 8.03 -8.29
C ILE A 85 -4.12 9.13 -7.57
N ASP A 86 -2.82 8.90 -7.35
CA ASP A 86 -1.93 9.89 -6.75
C ASP A 86 -1.90 11.19 -7.56
N THR A 87 -1.82 11.07 -8.89
CA THR A 87 -1.83 12.24 -9.79
C THR A 87 -3.15 13.03 -9.70
N TYR A 88 -4.31 12.37 -9.53
CA TYR A 88 -5.58 13.06 -9.28
C TYR A 88 -5.57 13.81 -7.94
N TYR A 89 -5.02 13.23 -6.86
CA TYR A 89 -4.85 13.93 -5.59
C TYR A 89 -3.98 15.17 -5.74
N ARG A 90 -2.83 15.06 -6.40
CA ARG A 90 -1.93 16.19 -6.70
C ARG A 90 -2.61 17.32 -7.50
N LEU A 91 -3.59 16.99 -8.32
CA LEU A 91 -4.43 17.96 -9.05
C LEU A 91 -5.53 18.58 -8.20
N GLY A 92 -5.74 18.11 -6.97
CA GLY A 92 -6.89 18.48 -6.16
C GLY A 92 -8.23 17.89 -6.67
N ALA A 93 -8.18 16.93 -7.60
CA ALA A 93 -9.34 16.24 -8.14
C ALA A 93 -9.74 15.05 -7.24
N VAL A 94 -9.96 15.34 -5.95
CA VAL A 94 -10.16 14.34 -4.87
C VAL A 94 -11.28 13.35 -5.19
N GLU A 95 -12.40 13.82 -5.71
CA GLU A 95 -13.52 12.94 -6.05
C GLU A 95 -13.14 11.90 -7.12
N SER A 96 -12.39 12.31 -8.15
CA SER A 96 -11.90 11.39 -9.19
C SER A 96 -10.92 10.37 -8.62
N ALA A 97 -10.02 10.80 -7.72
CA ALA A 97 -9.09 9.92 -7.02
C ALA A 97 -9.84 8.88 -6.18
N GLN A 98 -10.81 9.31 -5.37
CA GLN A 98 -11.62 8.44 -4.52
C GLN A 98 -12.43 7.42 -5.33
N GLN A 99 -13.11 7.85 -6.40
CA GLN A 99 -13.88 6.97 -7.27
C GLN A 99 -13.00 5.89 -7.89
N LEU A 100 -11.81 6.27 -8.35
CA LEU A 100 -10.87 5.34 -8.96
C LEU A 100 -10.28 4.39 -7.92
N ALA A 101 -9.88 4.89 -6.74
CA ALA A 101 -9.36 4.09 -5.65
C ALA A 101 -10.37 3.06 -5.14
N VAL A 102 -11.64 3.45 -4.99
CA VAL A 102 -12.73 2.53 -4.61
C VAL A 102 -12.86 1.40 -5.62
N LYS A 103 -12.90 1.71 -6.92
CA LYS A 103 -13.00 0.68 -7.97
C LYS A 103 -11.81 -0.28 -7.95
N VAL A 104 -10.60 0.22 -7.79
CA VAL A 104 -9.39 -0.62 -7.71
C VAL A 104 -9.42 -1.48 -6.45
N GLY A 105 -9.80 -0.90 -5.31
CA GLY A 105 -9.94 -1.62 -4.05
C GLY A 105 -10.98 -2.74 -4.10
N GLU A 106 -12.12 -2.51 -4.76
CA GLU A 106 -13.14 -3.55 -4.99
C GLU A 106 -12.56 -4.73 -5.79
N LYS A 107 -11.76 -4.46 -6.82
CA LYS A 107 -11.13 -5.53 -7.61
C LYS A 107 -10.13 -6.35 -6.80
N TYR A 108 -9.27 -5.69 -6.01
CA TYR A 108 -8.35 -6.43 -5.14
C TYR A 108 -9.10 -7.22 -4.07
N ARG A 109 -10.15 -6.66 -3.47
CA ARG A 109 -10.98 -7.40 -2.51
C ARG A 109 -11.61 -8.63 -3.14
N ASP A 110 -12.21 -8.51 -4.33
CA ASP A 110 -12.81 -9.64 -5.05
C ASP A 110 -11.76 -10.75 -5.31
N GLU A 111 -10.53 -10.38 -5.69
CA GLU A 111 -9.42 -11.32 -5.88
C GLU A 111 -9.00 -11.99 -4.55
N MET A 112 -8.86 -11.23 -3.47
CA MET A 112 -8.52 -11.78 -2.15
C MET A 112 -9.64 -12.70 -1.61
N GLU A 113 -10.91 -12.35 -1.82
CA GLU A 113 -12.05 -13.18 -1.48
C GLU A 113 -12.06 -14.50 -2.27
N TYR A 114 -11.75 -14.45 -3.56
CA TYR A 114 -11.56 -15.66 -4.36
C TYR A 114 -10.46 -16.55 -3.78
N PHE A 115 -9.28 -16.01 -3.49
CA PHE A 115 -8.18 -16.78 -2.91
C PHE A 115 -8.53 -17.34 -1.53
N SER A 116 -9.26 -16.61 -0.70
CA SER A 116 -9.70 -17.10 0.62
C SER A 116 -10.69 -18.26 0.52
N SER A 117 -11.43 -18.36 -0.59
CA SER A 117 -12.37 -19.48 -0.84
C SER A 117 -11.68 -20.79 -1.26
N LEU A 118 -10.40 -20.73 -1.62
CA LEU A 118 -9.63 -21.92 -2.03
C LEU A 118 -9.26 -22.79 -0.84
N LYS A 119 -9.00 -24.07 -1.10
CA LYS A 119 -8.51 -25.00 -0.08
C LYS A 119 -7.09 -24.60 0.37
N PRO A 120 -6.69 -24.90 1.61
CA PRO A 120 -5.35 -24.55 2.12
C PRO A 120 -4.20 -25.06 1.22
N SER A 121 -4.34 -26.23 0.61
CA SER A 121 -3.31 -26.77 -0.33
C SER A 121 -3.21 -25.96 -1.63
N GLU A 122 -4.33 -25.40 -2.10
CA GLU A 122 -4.36 -24.56 -3.30
C GLU A 122 -3.81 -23.17 -2.98
N GLN A 123 -4.16 -22.61 -1.82
CA GLN A 123 -3.58 -21.35 -1.33
C GLN A 123 -2.05 -21.44 -1.20
N TYR A 124 -1.54 -22.57 -0.69
CA TYR A 124 -0.10 -22.79 -0.58
C TYR A 124 0.58 -22.82 -1.96
N LEU A 125 -0.02 -23.47 -2.96
CA LEU A 125 0.50 -23.51 -4.33
C LEU A 125 0.48 -22.12 -5.00
N LEU A 126 -0.46 -21.26 -4.66
CA LEU A 126 -0.62 -19.91 -5.20
C LEU A 126 -0.04 -18.84 -4.27
N GLY A 127 0.75 -19.22 -3.27
CA GLY A 127 1.21 -18.32 -2.22
C GLY A 127 1.91 -17.07 -2.74
N GLU A 128 2.81 -17.19 -3.71
CA GLU A 128 3.50 -16.04 -4.32
C GLU A 128 2.51 -15.10 -5.04
N GLU A 129 1.48 -15.64 -5.70
CA GLU A 129 0.47 -14.83 -6.37
C GLU A 129 -0.42 -14.11 -5.36
N ILE A 130 -0.85 -14.80 -4.31
CA ILE A 130 -1.65 -14.23 -3.22
C ILE A 130 -0.90 -13.08 -2.55
N ILE A 131 0.36 -13.29 -2.15
CA ILE A 131 1.21 -12.26 -1.55
C ILE A 131 1.37 -11.08 -2.51
N THR A 132 1.63 -11.34 -3.80
CA THR A 132 1.76 -10.28 -4.80
C THR A 132 0.48 -9.43 -4.90
N GLN A 133 -0.69 -10.03 -4.88
CA GLN A 133 -1.95 -9.27 -4.96
C GLN A 133 -2.24 -8.52 -3.66
N ALA A 134 -1.96 -9.11 -2.50
CA ALA A 134 -2.08 -8.42 -1.22
C ALA A 134 -1.14 -7.20 -1.14
N GLU A 135 0.11 -7.31 -1.62
CA GLU A 135 1.06 -6.19 -1.70
C GLU A 135 0.60 -5.09 -2.67
N ARG A 136 -0.02 -5.44 -3.78
CA ARG A 136 -0.62 -4.46 -4.70
C ARG A 136 -1.81 -3.74 -4.04
N TYR A 137 -2.62 -4.46 -3.27
CA TYR A 137 -3.71 -3.85 -2.51
C TYR A 137 -3.16 -2.93 -1.41
N ARG A 138 -2.09 -3.35 -0.73
CA ARG A 138 -1.37 -2.53 0.25
C ARG A 138 -0.87 -1.22 -0.39
N THR A 139 -0.23 -1.30 -1.56
CA THR A 139 0.26 -0.11 -2.30
C THR A 139 -0.87 0.88 -2.63
N LEU A 140 -2.07 0.39 -2.95
CA LEU A 140 -3.23 1.26 -3.11
C LEU A 140 -3.58 1.98 -1.80
N MET A 141 -3.61 1.26 -0.68
CA MET A 141 -3.94 1.85 0.63
C MET A 141 -2.87 2.83 1.11
N GLU A 142 -1.59 2.57 0.79
CA GLU A 142 -0.50 3.50 1.01
C GLU A 142 -0.71 4.83 0.26
N ALA A 143 -1.11 4.75 -1.01
CA ALA A 143 -1.40 5.95 -1.80
C ALA A 143 -2.54 6.78 -1.18
N VAL A 144 -3.58 6.12 -0.64
CA VAL A 144 -4.67 6.78 0.08
C VAL A 144 -4.18 7.40 1.39
N LEU A 145 -3.30 6.70 2.13
CA LEU A 145 -2.72 7.15 3.39
C LEU A 145 -1.83 8.38 3.20
N VAL A 146 -0.91 8.33 2.25
CA VAL A 146 0.02 9.43 1.93
C VAL A 146 -0.72 10.72 1.54
N ASN A 147 -1.89 10.59 0.91
CA ASN A 147 -2.74 11.73 0.56
C ASN A 147 -3.71 12.12 1.68
N GLU A 148 -3.62 11.52 2.86
CA GLU A 148 -4.41 11.80 4.07
C GLU A 148 -5.94 11.84 3.81
N ASP A 149 -6.43 10.99 2.89
CA ASP A 149 -7.86 10.93 2.59
C ASP A 149 -8.64 10.23 3.72
N LYS A 150 -8.97 10.99 4.75
CA LYS A 150 -9.65 10.50 5.96
C LYS A 150 -10.96 9.79 5.67
N ILE A 151 -11.71 10.26 4.67
CA ILE A 151 -13.01 9.69 4.30
C ILE A 151 -12.82 8.31 3.69
N LEU A 152 -11.86 8.20 2.75
CA LEU A 152 -11.58 6.93 2.09
C LEU A 152 -10.87 5.95 3.03
N LEU A 153 -9.96 6.41 3.89
CA LEU A 153 -9.34 5.59 4.94
C LEU A 153 -10.39 4.99 5.88
N ALA A 154 -11.31 5.80 6.39
CA ALA A 154 -12.38 5.32 7.27
C ALA A 154 -13.23 4.21 6.64
N LYS A 155 -13.45 4.31 5.31
CA LYS A 155 -14.26 3.32 4.56
C LYS A 155 -13.48 2.07 4.17
N SER A 156 -12.23 2.22 3.71
CA SER A 156 -11.52 1.18 2.96
C SER A 156 -10.44 0.45 3.76
N LEU A 157 -9.86 1.08 4.80
CA LEU A 157 -8.75 0.49 5.55
C LEU A 157 -9.14 -0.81 6.25
N ASN A 158 -10.33 -0.84 6.85
CA ASN A 158 -10.86 -2.06 7.46
C ASN A 158 -11.05 -3.18 6.43
N GLN A 159 -11.65 -2.84 5.28
CA GLN A 159 -11.88 -3.81 4.21
C GLN A 159 -10.57 -4.39 3.68
N PHE A 160 -9.53 -3.57 3.60
CA PHE A 160 -8.19 -4.02 3.23
C PHE A 160 -7.63 -5.01 4.25
N ILE A 161 -7.61 -4.65 5.54
CA ILE A 161 -7.04 -5.52 6.59
C ILE A 161 -7.83 -6.83 6.69
N GLU A 162 -9.16 -6.78 6.66
CA GLU A 162 -10.00 -7.97 6.66
C GLU A 162 -9.74 -8.89 5.45
N ALA A 163 -9.50 -8.31 4.27
CA ALA A 163 -9.23 -9.08 3.06
C ALA A 163 -7.89 -9.81 3.09
N ILE A 164 -6.85 -9.23 3.72
CA ILE A 164 -5.51 -9.84 3.75
C ILE A 164 -5.27 -10.74 4.97
N THR A 165 -6.01 -10.56 6.06
CA THR A 165 -5.86 -11.34 7.32
C THR A 165 -5.92 -12.86 7.12
N PRO A 166 -6.75 -13.44 6.24
CA PRO A 166 -6.77 -14.89 6.02
C PRO A 166 -5.43 -15.47 5.57
N PHE A 167 -4.52 -14.64 5.10
CA PHE A 167 -3.24 -15.06 4.52
C PHE A 167 -2.02 -14.84 5.44
N VAL A 168 -2.24 -14.49 6.69
CA VAL A 168 -1.17 -14.26 7.68
C VAL A 168 -0.14 -15.39 7.71
N ASN A 169 -0.58 -16.65 7.56
CA ASN A 169 0.31 -17.82 7.54
C ASN A 169 1.21 -17.89 6.29
N LEU A 170 0.85 -17.25 5.19
CA LEU A 170 1.67 -17.18 3.96
C LEU A 170 2.77 -16.13 4.08
N TYR A 171 2.50 -15.04 4.80
CA TYR A 171 3.49 -14.00 5.10
C TYR A 171 4.48 -14.42 6.19
N GLY A 172 4.02 -15.29 7.12
CA GLY A 172 4.60 -15.37 8.46
C GLY A 172 4.03 -14.27 9.35
N GLU A 173 3.65 -14.64 10.56
CA GLU A 173 2.88 -13.78 11.46
C GLU A 173 3.59 -12.45 11.75
N TYR A 174 4.91 -12.51 11.98
CA TYR A 174 5.73 -11.34 12.25
C TYR A 174 5.74 -10.35 11.05
N ASP A 175 6.11 -10.83 9.87
CA ASP A 175 6.24 -9.97 8.67
C ASP A 175 4.87 -9.38 8.27
N PHE A 176 3.80 -10.14 8.49
CA PHE A 176 2.43 -9.67 8.27
C PHE A 176 2.12 -8.44 9.14
N TYR A 177 2.28 -8.53 10.45
CA TYR A 177 1.97 -7.43 11.35
C TYR A 177 2.90 -6.23 11.17
N THR A 178 4.19 -6.46 10.92
CA THR A 178 5.15 -5.40 10.62
C THR A 178 4.73 -4.62 9.36
N SER A 179 4.26 -5.31 8.33
CA SER A 179 3.78 -4.66 7.10
C SER A 179 2.55 -3.77 7.32
N LEU A 180 1.83 -3.96 8.42
CA LEU A 180 0.64 -3.19 8.79
C LEU A 180 0.94 -1.96 9.68
N SER A 181 2.16 -1.82 10.20
CA SER A 181 2.51 -0.75 11.16
C SER A 181 2.20 0.65 10.64
N MET A 182 2.42 0.90 9.36
CA MET A 182 2.12 2.18 8.72
C MET A 182 0.62 2.55 8.74
N PHE A 183 -0.27 1.57 8.85
CA PHE A 183 -1.72 1.82 8.86
C PHE A 183 -2.27 2.19 10.24
N VAL A 184 -1.45 2.15 11.29
CA VAL A 184 -1.78 2.72 12.60
C VAL A 184 -2.15 4.19 12.46
N GLU A 185 -1.34 4.96 11.72
CA GLU A 185 -1.64 6.35 11.39
C GLU A 185 -2.96 6.50 10.64
N GLY A 186 -3.20 5.63 9.66
CA GLY A 186 -4.42 5.63 8.87
C GLY A 186 -5.69 5.48 9.73
N TYR A 187 -5.65 4.62 10.75
CA TYR A 187 -6.77 4.49 11.69
C TYR A 187 -6.96 5.75 12.55
N TYR A 188 -5.89 6.36 13.04
CA TYR A 188 -6.00 7.63 13.77
C TYR A 188 -6.56 8.75 12.88
N LEU A 189 -6.08 8.89 11.67
CA LEU A 189 -6.59 9.86 10.69
C LEU A 189 -8.06 9.64 10.36
N ALA A 190 -8.49 8.38 10.29
CA ALA A 190 -9.88 7.97 10.08
C ALA A 190 -10.78 8.18 11.31
N GLY A 191 -10.21 8.53 12.48
CA GLY A 191 -10.96 8.65 13.74
C GLY A 191 -11.27 7.29 14.42
N GLU A 192 -10.70 6.20 13.94
CA GLU A 192 -10.93 4.82 14.39
C GLU A 192 -9.96 4.41 15.50
N GLN A 193 -9.91 5.18 16.60
CA GLN A 193 -8.90 5.02 17.67
C GLN A 193 -8.86 3.64 18.29
N VAL A 194 -10.00 2.95 18.45
CA VAL A 194 -10.05 1.60 19.02
C VAL A 194 -9.33 0.61 18.10
N LYS A 195 -9.52 0.75 16.79
CA LYS A 195 -8.86 -0.11 15.81
C LYS A 195 -7.36 0.16 15.73
N ALA A 196 -6.97 1.45 15.83
CA ALA A 196 -5.56 1.81 15.94
C ALA A 196 -4.89 1.11 17.14
N LYS A 197 -5.52 1.18 18.32
CA LYS A 197 -5.00 0.53 19.53
C LYS A 197 -4.92 -0.98 19.41
N ASN A 198 -5.92 -1.62 18.82
CA ASN A 198 -5.89 -3.07 18.59
C ASN A 198 -4.74 -3.46 17.65
N LEU A 199 -4.59 -2.75 16.53
CA LEU A 199 -3.50 -3.02 15.59
C LEU A 199 -2.12 -2.79 16.23
N ILE A 200 -1.96 -1.73 17.04
CA ILE A 200 -0.73 -1.47 17.82
C ILE A 200 -0.45 -2.66 18.73
N GLU A 201 -1.45 -3.14 19.47
CA GLU A 201 -1.27 -4.24 20.41
C GLU A 201 -0.83 -5.52 19.69
N ASP A 202 -1.45 -5.85 18.57
CA ASP A 202 -1.08 -7.02 17.76
C ASP A 202 0.39 -6.92 17.28
N ILE A 203 0.79 -5.75 16.75
CA ILE A 203 2.16 -5.51 16.28
C ILE A 203 3.17 -5.61 17.44
N VAL A 204 2.86 -4.95 18.56
CA VAL A 204 3.76 -4.92 19.73
C VAL A 204 3.95 -6.30 20.34
N GLN A 205 2.90 -7.12 20.40
CA GLN A 205 3.01 -8.51 20.85
C GLN A 205 3.97 -9.32 19.97
N GLN A 206 3.97 -9.08 18.66
CA GLN A 206 4.92 -9.74 17.74
C GLN A 206 6.37 -9.30 18.01
N TYR A 207 6.60 -7.99 18.19
CA TYR A 207 7.93 -7.48 18.53
C TYR A 207 8.42 -8.05 19.87
N GLU A 208 7.61 -7.98 20.92
CA GLU A 208 7.94 -8.50 22.23
C GLU A 208 8.23 -10.00 22.22
N GLY A 209 7.41 -10.79 21.52
CA GLY A 209 7.61 -12.23 21.36
C GLY A 209 8.94 -12.55 20.67
N ARG A 210 9.26 -11.83 19.59
CA ARG A 210 10.50 -12.02 18.85
C ARG A 210 11.73 -11.59 19.66
N PHE A 211 11.66 -10.43 20.32
CA PHE A 211 12.76 -9.95 21.18
C PHE A 211 13.01 -10.91 22.37
N ALA A 212 11.96 -11.40 23.00
CA ALA A 212 12.07 -12.39 24.07
C ALA A 212 12.70 -13.70 23.58
N MET A 213 12.35 -14.15 22.38
CA MET A 213 12.96 -15.33 21.77
C MET A 213 14.47 -15.14 21.56
N ILE A 214 14.88 -14.00 21.00
CA ILE A 214 16.29 -13.70 20.73
C ILE A 214 17.07 -13.45 22.03
N ALA A 215 16.47 -12.84 23.04
CA ALA A 215 17.09 -12.64 24.34
C ALA A 215 17.47 -13.97 25.05
N ASN A 216 16.84 -15.09 24.68
CA ASN A 216 17.19 -16.42 25.16
C ASN A 216 18.38 -17.06 24.43
N PHE A 217 18.89 -16.46 23.35
CA PHE A 217 20.09 -16.94 22.64
C PHE A 217 21.34 -16.71 23.47
N SER A 218 22.44 -17.41 23.13
CA SER A 218 23.75 -17.07 23.69
C SER A 218 24.16 -15.65 23.29
N GLN A 219 25.04 -15.03 24.08
CA GLN A 219 25.50 -13.65 23.80
C GLN A 219 26.09 -13.52 22.38
N ASN A 220 26.88 -14.51 21.93
CA ASN A 220 27.44 -14.53 20.59
C ASN A 220 26.35 -14.62 19.51
N ASP A 221 25.31 -15.42 19.74
CA ASP A 221 24.22 -15.57 18.78
C ASP A 221 23.34 -14.30 18.76
N GLN A 222 23.12 -13.66 19.92
CA GLN A 222 22.44 -12.37 19.96
C GLN A 222 23.18 -11.31 19.13
N GLN A 223 24.50 -11.25 19.23
CA GLN A 223 25.34 -10.34 18.45
C GLN A 223 25.20 -10.59 16.93
N LEU A 224 25.16 -11.87 16.53
CA LEU A 224 25.01 -12.24 15.10
C LEU A 224 23.66 -11.86 14.51
N VAL A 225 22.58 -11.88 15.31
CA VAL A 225 21.24 -11.56 14.83
C VAL A 225 20.84 -10.09 15.07
N PHE A 226 21.65 -9.35 15.85
CA PHE A 226 21.34 -7.97 16.24
C PHE A 226 21.14 -7.07 15.03
N ASP A 227 22.02 -7.16 14.04
CA ASP A 227 21.89 -6.37 12.80
C ASP A 227 20.58 -6.67 12.04
N ARG A 228 20.04 -7.89 12.18
CA ARG A 228 18.78 -8.28 11.54
C ARG A 228 17.56 -7.71 12.25
N ILE A 229 17.61 -7.54 13.57
CA ILE A 229 16.49 -6.99 14.36
C ILE A 229 16.58 -5.48 14.51
N LYS A 230 17.64 -4.85 14.01
CA LYS A 230 17.82 -3.41 14.12
C LYS A 230 16.69 -2.63 13.43
N GLU A 231 16.22 -3.10 12.29
CA GLU A 231 15.09 -2.50 11.59
C GLU A 231 13.81 -2.59 12.43
N GLU A 232 13.56 -3.73 13.07
CA GLU A 232 12.42 -3.97 13.95
C GLU A 232 12.44 -3.06 15.19
N ILE A 233 13.62 -2.86 15.76
CA ILE A 233 13.82 -1.92 16.87
C ILE A 233 13.49 -0.50 16.41
N LEU A 234 13.94 -0.10 15.22
CA LEU A 234 13.65 1.21 14.64
C LEU A 234 12.16 1.37 14.36
N ASP A 235 11.51 0.36 13.81
CA ASP A 235 10.07 0.38 13.52
C ASP A 235 9.25 0.53 14.81
N PHE A 236 9.62 -0.19 15.87
CA PHE A 236 8.96 -0.03 17.17
C PHE A 236 9.13 1.40 17.73
N GLN A 237 10.33 1.96 17.64
CA GLN A 237 10.59 3.35 18.08
C GLN A 237 9.80 4.37 17.23
N GLN A 238 9.74 4.16 15.91
CA GLN A 238 8.96 5.01 15.02
C GLN A 238 7.47 4.94 15.34
N MET A 239 6.94 3.75 15.63
CA MET A 239 5.55 3.57 16.05
C MET A 239 5.26 4.30 17.37
N ILE A 240 6.14 4.23 18.37
CA ILE A 240 6.01 5.01 19.61
C ILE A 240 5.94 6.52 19.29
N HIS A 241 6.85 6.98 18.44
CA HIS A 241 6.89 8.39 18.04
C HIS A 241 5.61 8.82 17.30
N LEU A 242 5.10 7.98 16.42
CA LEU A 242 3.85 8.22 15.70
C LEU A 242 2.67 8.31 16.68
N VAL A 243 2.54 7.33 17.58
CA VAL A 243 1.44 7.25 18.55
C VAL A 243 1.42 8.46 19.47
N LYS A 244 2.59 9.00 19.81
CA LYS A 244 2.72 10.20 20.65
C LYS A 244 1.96 11.41 20.11
N ASN A 245 1.80 11.51 18.81
CA ASN A 245 1.04 12.60 18.17
C ASN A 245 -0.48 12.50 18.40
N PHE A 246 -0.98 11.31 18.79
CA PHE A 246 -2.40 11.01 18.92
C PHE A 246 -2.81 10.60 20.34
N ASP A 247 -1.93 9.90 21.07
CA ASP A 247 -2.21 9.34 22.39
C ASP A 247 -0.90 9.26 23.21
N GLN A 248 -0.64 10.28 24.02
CA GLN A 248 0.58 10.40 24.83
C GLN A 248 0.66 9.28 25.88
N ASP A 249 -0.46 8.95 26.56
CA ASP A 249 -0.46 7.94 27.63
C ASP A 249 -0.14 6.55 27.06
N LEU A 250 -0.68 6.24 25.87
CA LEU A 250 -0.34 5.00 25.17
C LEU A 250 1.13 5.00 24.73
N ALA A 251 1.65 6.10 24.20
CA ALA A 251 3.05 6.19 23.80
C ALA A 251 4.00 5.98 24.98
N ASP A 252 3.71 6.55 26.14
CA ASP A 252 4.50 6.37 27.36
C ASP A 252 4.46 4.89 27.84
N SER A 253 3.30 4.24 27.74
CA SER A 253 3.17 2.81 28.02
C SER A 253 3.99 1.95 27.07
N LEU A 254 3.95 2.26 25.75
CA LEU A 254 4.74 1.56 24.73
C LEU A 254 6.25 1.76 24.94
N GLN A 255 6.68 2.97 25.36
CA GLN A 255 8.09 3.22 25.68
C GLN A 255 8.56 2.32 26.83
N LEU A 256 7.77 2.19 27.89
CA LEU A 256 8.10 1.28 29.01
C LEU A 256 8.22 -0.19 28.55
N ARG A 257 7.33 -0.64 27.67
CA ARG A 257 7.38 -1.99 27.09
C ARG A 257 8.62 -2.19 26.23
N PHE A 258 8.95 -1.20 25.39
CA PHE A 258 10.15 -1.20 24.58
C PHE A 258 11.41 -1.29 25.45
N ASP A 259 11.56 -0.40 26.45
CA ASP A 259 12.74 -0.38 27.36
C ASP A 259 12.89 -1.71 28.10
N LYS A 260 11.78 -2.29 28.57
CA LYS A 260 11.77 -3.62 29.19
C LYS A 260 12.25 -4.71 28.23
N SER A 261 11.82 -4.66 26.96
CA SER A 261 12.26 -5.63 25.95
C SER A 261 13.75 -5.47 25.65
N MET A 262 14.22 -4.24 25.50
CA MET A 262 15.65 -3.97 25.25
C MET A 262 16.56 -4.35 26.43
N SER A 263 16.10 -4.19 27.65
CA SER A 263 16.87 -4.57 28.86
C SER A 263 17.16 -6.09 28.97
N GLN A 264 16.50 -6.91 28.18
CA GLN A 264 16.73 -8.37 28.15
C GLN A 264 17.95 -8.76 27.29
N PHE A 265 18.42 -7.87 26.41
CA PHE A 265 19.56 -8.14 25.55
C PHE A 265 20.87 -7.98 26.34
N LYS A 266 21.80 -8.90 26.09
CA LYS A 266 23.15 -8.93 26.67
C LYS A 266 24.18 -8.51 25.61
N LEU A 267 24.00 -7.32 25.06
CA LEU A 267 24.94 -6.78 24.08
C LEU A 267 26.12 -6.17 24.84
N ASP A 268 27.35 -6.50 24.42
CA ASP A 268 28.51 -5.80 24.92
C ASP A 268 28.43 -4.33 24.49
N GLU A 269 28.54 -3.40 25.47
CA GLU A 269 28.87 -2.03 25.14
C GLU A 269 30.24 -2.07 24.45
N LYS A 270 30.27 -1.96 23.12
CA LYS A 270 31.53 -1.65 22.46
C LYS A 270 31.92 -0.26 22.93
N ASP A 271 32.94 -0.20 23.73
CA ASP A 271 33.66 1.04 24.02
C ASP A 271 33.97 1.71 22.67
N ASP A 272 33.33 2.85 22.42
CA ASP A 272 33.62 3.75 21.30
C ASP A 272 35.03 4.35 21.42
#